data_b2f821b1aac7b5161f35bc5f06dc44f3
#
_entry.id   b2f821b1aac7b5161f35bc5f06dc44f3
#
_cell.length_a   1.000
_cell.length_b   1.000
_cell.length_c   1.000
_cell.angle_alpha   90.00
_cell.angle_beta   90.00
_cell.angle_gamma   90.00
#
_symmetry.space_group_name_H-M   'P 1'
#
loop_
_entity.id
_entity.type
_entity.pdbx_description
1 polymer ?
#
loop_
_entity_poly.entity_id
_entity_poly.type
_entity_poly.pdbx_seq_one_letter_code
_entity_poly.pdbx_strand_id
1 'polypeptide(L)'
;MKHRFYLAAATCLFAFAIAVSTTDGMSPDALQAAPAPAAQKPAAPAPAGQKPAAPDSQVGYVGSDTCEACHTEGESLKGTPHAMAMNPRSPAATHGCESCHGPGQAHVDDENKGNIRKFGQVKPAEVNQTCLSCHNRGDHAGWEGSGHERRNLSCTTCHSVHSPKSTAHQLVKTTQTELCATCHRVQVTKTERAVAHMPVREGKMTCTSCHNPHGSISNVKALKVGSSVAELCESCHAEMRGPMLWEHAPVRENCATCHDPHGSSNDRMLVVRMPMLCQRCHVATRHPSTLYDKDEITTNKSNRMFGRSCVNCHSNVHGSNHPSGQFFMR
;
A
#
# COMPACT_ATOMS: atom_id res chain seq x y z
N MET A 1 -14.08 -58.82 35.01
CA MET A 1 -12.64 -59.07 34.86
C MET A 1 -11.94 -57.75 34.98
N LYS A 2 -11.10 -57.60 36.00
CA LYS A 2 -10.40 -56.37 36.41
C LYS A 2 -9.03 -56.32 35.72
N HIS A 3 -8.68 -55.26 35.03
CA HIS A 3 -7.29 -54.95 34.74
C HIS A 3 -6.99 -53.51 35.15
N ARG A 4 -6.16 -53.41 36.20
CA ARG A 4 -5.50 -52.19 36.67
C ARG A 4 -4.24 -52.00 35.84
N PHE A 5 -4.03 -50.80 35.27
CA PHE A 5 -2.72 -50.37 34.81
C PHE A 5 -2.21 -49.22 35.68
N TYR A 6 -1.06 -49.45 36.27
CA TYR A 6 -0.30 -48.49 37.06
C TYR A 6 0.43 -47.53 36.11
N LEU A 7 0.29 -46.23 36.33
CA LEU A 7 1.11 -45.21 35.70
C LEU A 7 2.20 -44.77 36.70
N ALA A 8 3.45 -44.98 36.35
CA ALA A 8 4.60 -44.48 37.06
C ALA A 8 4.87 -43.02 36.70
N ALA A 9 4.86 -42.15 37.69
CA ALA A 9 5.25 -40.74 37.56
C ALA A 9 6.77 -40.62 37.71
N ALA A 10 7.46 -40.10 36.72
CA ALA A 10 8.85 -39.69 36.80
C ALA A 10 8.91 -38.18 36.99
N THR A 11 9.27 -37.74 38.17
CA THR A 11 9.55 -36.35 38.53
C THR A 11 11.00 -36.01 38.18
N CYS A 12 11.23 -35.17 37.19
CA CYS A 12 12.51 -34.52 36.96
C CYS A 12 12.56 -33.15 37.65
N LEU A 13 13.33 -33.09 38.74
CA LEU A 13 13.72 -31.84 39.41
C LEU A 13 14.88 -31.22 38.65
N PHE A 14 14.66 -30.07 38.02
CA PHE A 14 15.73 -29.20 37.52
C PHE A 14 15.98 -28.08 38.54
N ALA A 15 17.12 -28.16 39.22
CA ALA A 15 17.62 -27.08 40.08
C ALA A 15 18.26 -26.02 39.19
N PHE A 16 17.70 -24.80 39.17
CA PHE A 16 18.33 -23.63 38.58
C PHE A 16 19.10 -22.89 39.66
N ALA A 17 20.42 -22.91 39.55
CA ALA A 17 21.32 -22.08 40.36
C ALA A 17 21.34 -20.68 39.80
N ILE A 18 20.86 -19.69 40.55
CA ILE A 18 20.99 -18.26 40.24
C ILE A 18 22.35 -17.78 40.79
N ALA A 19 23.25 -17.48 39.89
CA ALA A 19 24.47 -16.77 40.24
C ALA A 19 24.20 -15.27 40.31
N VAL A 20 24.25 -14.68 41.48
CA VAL A 20 24.20 -13.23 41.69
C VAL A 20 25.60 -12.69 41.47
N SER A 21 25.79 -11.99 40.37
CA SER A 21 27.02 -11.19 40.15
C SER A 21 26.79 -9.78 40.68
N THR A 22 27.51 -9.42 41.71
CA THR A 22 27.62 -8.06 42.22
C THR A 22 28.45 -7.24 41.22
N THR A 23 27.90 -6.22 40.63
CA THR A 23 28.63 -5.22 39.85
C THR A 23 28.92 -4.02 40.74
N ASP A 24 30.21 -3.78 40.91
CA ASP A 24 30.78 -2.60 41.56
C ASP A 24 30.39 -1.31 40.84
N GLY A 25 30.37 -0.22 41.63
CA GLY A 25 29.89 1.09 41.24
C GLY A 25 30.67 1.72 40.09
N MET A 26 29.90 2.30 39.19
CA MET A 26 30.39 3.26 38.20
C MET A 26 29.90 4.66 38.58
N SER A 27 30.89 5.54 38.78
CA SER A 27 30.71 6.96 39.03
C SER A 27 30.01 7.69 37.87
N PRO A 28 29.20 8.70 38.15
CA PRO A 28 28.57 9.50 37.11
C PRO A 28 29.45 10.70 36.76
N ASP A 29 30.38 10.52 35.80
CA ASP A 29 31.03 11.66 35.15
C ASP A 29 31.56 11.27 33.77
N ALA A 30 31.09 12.00 32.78
CA ALA A 30 31.56 12.16 31.41
C ALA A 30 30.52 11.85 30.32
N LEU A 31 29.39 12.60 30.30
CA LEU A 31 28.68 12.88 29.07
C LEU A 31 29.39 13.98 28.30
N GLN A 32 30.43 13.63 27.56
CA GLN A 32 31.01 14.51 26.56
C GLN A 32 30.13 14.49 25.33
N ALA A 33 29.50 15.64 25.04
CA ALA A 33 28.76 15.86 23.83
C ALA A 33 29.67 15.71 22.61
N ALA A 34 29.25 14.88 21.66
CA ALA A 34 29.88 14.80 20.35
C ALA A 34 29.75 16.13 19.61
N PRO A 35 30.77 16.63 18.92
CA PRO A 35 30.70 17.87 18.16
C PRO A 35 29.72 17.72 17.00
N ALA A 36 28.86 18.75 16.80
CA ALA A 36 27.94 18.83 15.67
C ALA A 36 28.72 18.79 14.35
N PRO A 37 28.20 18.10 13.30
CA PRO A 37 28.82 18.12 11.99
C PRO A 37 28.86 19.54 11.43
N ALA A 38 30.05 19.98 11.00
CA ALA A 38 30.24 21.26 10.39
C ALA A 38 29.37 21.46 9.16
N ALA A 39 28.68 22.59 9.08
CA ALA A 39 27.86 22.99 7.95
C ALA A 39 28.74 23.02 6.68
N GLN A 40 28.45 22.17 5.72
CA GLN A 40 29.07 22.19 4.41
C GLN A 40 28.55 23.42 3.64
N LYS A 41 29.52 24.24 3.24
CA LYS A 41 29.29 25.40 2.38
C LYS A 41 28.59 24.97 1.08
N PRO A 42 27.53 25.68 0.60
CA PRO A 42 26.91 25.36 -0.67
C PRO A 42 27.95 25.39 -1.79
N ALA A 43 27.97 24.32 -2.61
CA ALA A 43 28.79 24.28 -3.82
C ALA A 43 28.33 25.37 -4.79
N ALA A 44 29.30 26.06 -5.39
CA ALA A 44 29.06 27.09 -6.38
C ALA A 44 28.26 26.51 -7.58
N PRO A 45 27.35 27.29 -8.21
CA PRO A 45 26.63 26.84 -9.40
C PRO A 45 27.60 26.53 -10.54
N ALA A 46 27.41 25.37 -11.16
CA ALA A 46 28.16 24.95 -12.33
C ALA A 46 27.93 25.94 -13.50
N PRO A 47 28.93 26.22 -14.34
CA PRO A 47 28.80 27.16 -15.46
C PRO A 47 27.74 26.67 -16.45
N ALA A 48 26.81 27.56 -16.80
CA ALA A 48 25.83 27.33 -17.83
C ALA A 48 26.51 27.20 -19.19
N GLY A 49 26.18 26.18 -19.97
CA GLY A 49 26.40 26.14 -21.39
C GLY A 49 27.51 25.23 -21.90
N GLN A 50 27.46 23.96 -21.60
CA GLN A 50 28.03 22.95 -22.51
C GLN A 50 26.89 22.04 -22.99
N LYS A 51 26.59 22.12 -24.30
CA LYS A 51 25.84 21.11 -25.01
C LYS A 51 26.49 19.77 -24.68
N PRO A 52 25.74 18.75 -24.19
CA PRO A 52 26.32 17.44 -23.99
C PRO A 52 27.00 17.00 -25.26
N ALA A 53 28.28 16.59 -25.17
CA ALA A 53 28.96 15.96 -26.30
C ALA A 53 28.08 14.79 -26.76
N ALA A 54 27.91 14.69 -28.07
CA ALA A 54 27.25 13.56 -28.68
C ALA A 54 27.88 12.27 -28.11
N PRO A 55 27.11 11.28 -27.61
CA PRO A 55 27.69 10.06 -27.08
C PRO A 55 28.54 9.44 -28.21
N ASP A 56 29.74 9.05 -27.81
CA ASP A 56 30.67 8.28 -28.62
C ASP A 56 29.88 7.15 -29.32
N SER A 57 30.10 6.96 -30.61
CA SER A 57 29.31 6.11 -31.48
C SER A 57 29.07 4.74 -30.89
N GLN A 58 27.91 4.56 -30.22
CA GLN A 58 27.51 3.27 -29.72
C GLN A 58 27.05 2.43 -30.90
N VAL A 59 27.77 1.36 -31.16
CA VAL A 59 27.51 0.43 -32.26
C VAL A 59 26.04 -0.01 -32.25
N GLY A 60 25.33 0.28 -33.34
CA GLY A 60 23.96 -0.16 -33.56
C GLY A 60 22.84 0.83 -33.23
N TYR A 61 23.15 2.03 -32.68
CA TYR A 61 22.17 3.09 -32.46
C TYR A 61 22.15 4.06 -33.65
N VAL A 62 20.94 4.41 -34.14
CA VAL A 62 20.73 5.23 -35.32
C VAL A 62 20.10 6.60 -35.04
N GLY A 63 19.55 6.78 -33.83
CA GLY A 63 18.89 8.00 -33.39
C GLY A 63 17.41 8.08 -33.78
N SER A 64 16.65 8.92 -33.03
CA SER A 64 15.20 9.04 -33.19
C SER A 64 14.79 9.59 -34.54
N ASP A 65 15.56 10.52 -35.11
CA ASP A 65 15.26 11.14 -36.42
C ASP A 65 15.17 10.06 -37.52
N THR A 66 16.03 9.04 -37.47
CA THR A 66 15.97 7.91 -38.40
C THR A 66 14.68 7.11 -38.28
N CYS A 67 14.22 6.93 -37.05
CA CYS A 67 12.97 6.20 -36.79
C CYS A 67 11.75 7.01 -37.28
N GLU A 68 11.74 8.31 -37.04
CA GLU A 68 10.65 9.23 -37.42
C GLU A 68 10.47 9.40 -38.92
N ALA A 69 11.47 9.03 -39.73
CA ALA A 69 11.34 8.99 -41.19
C ALA A 69 10.27 7.99 -41.68
N CYS A 70 10.02 6.92 -40.93
CA CYS A 70 9.04 5.90 -41.26
C CYS A 70 7.93 5.75 -40.20
N HIS A 71 8.16 6.14 -38.94
CA HIS A 71 7.27 5.97 -37.82
C HIS A 71 6.71 7.29 -37.27
N THR A 72 5.42 7.39 -37.09
CA THR A 72 4.72 8.56 -36.55
C THR A 72 4.47 8.52 -35.07
N GLU A 73 4.76 7.41 -34.41
CA GLU A 73 4.51 7.19 -32.98
C GLU A 73 5.30 8.14 -32.08
N GLY A 74 6.41 8.71 -32.56
CA GLY A 74 7.19 9.74 -31.87
C GLY A 74 6.39 11.01 -31.54
N GLU A 75 5.41 11.36 -32.38
CA GLU A 75 4.57 12.54 -32.15
C GLU A 75 3.84 12.52 -30.81
N SER A 76 3.38 11.35 -30.37
CA SER A 76 2.67 11.17 -29.12
C SER A 76 3.54 11.32 -27.87
N LEU A 77 4.85 11.27 -28.02
CA LEU A 77 5.81 11.52 -26.94
C LEU A 77 6.05 13.01 -26.72
N LYS A 78 5.82 13.85 -27.74
CA LYS A 78 6.02 15.29 -27.64
C LYS A 78 5.24 15.88 -26.48
N GLY A 79 5.89 16.67 -25.64
CA GLY A 79 5.30 17.24 -24.43
C GLY A 79 5.23 16.31 -23.22
N THR A 80 5.64 15.04 -23.35
CA THR A 80 5.76 14.14 -22.20
C THR A 80 7.13 14.23 -21.53
N PRO A 81 7.27 13.76 -20.26
CA PRO A 81 8.58 13.71 -19.60
C PRO A 81 9.62 12.86 -20.34
N HIS A 82 9.20 11.86 -21.13
CA HIS A 82 10.10 11.03 -21.93
C HIS A 82 10.75 11.78 -23.10
N ALA A 83 10.11 12.84 -23.60
CA ALA A 83 10.63 13.69 -24.67
C ALA A 83 11.46 14.89 -24.20
N MET A 84 11.71 15.02 -22.91
CA MET A 84 12.46 16.16 -22.34
C MET A 84 13.97 15.99 -22.53
N ALA A 85 14.53 16.43 -23.64
CA ALA A 85 15.96 16.33 -23.96
C ALA A 85 16.87 17.02 -22.92
N MET A 86 16.37 18.03 -22.21
CA MET A 86 17.13 18.71 -21.14
C MET A 86 17.18 17.92 -19.82
N ASN A 87 16.39 16.89 -19.67
CA ASN A 87 16.45 16.02 -18.50
C ASN A 87 17.38 14.81 -18.78
N PRO A 88 18.57 14.74 -18.17
CA PRO A 88 19.55 13.69 -18.49
C PRO A 88 19.08 12.27 -18.19
N ARG A 89 17.94 12.12 -17.48
CA ARG A 89 17.34 10.82 -17.17
C ARG A 89 16.19 10.46 -18.12
N SER A 90 15.85 11.32 -19.06
CA SER A 90 14.79 11.01 -20.03
C SER A 90 15.33 10.19 -21.19
N PRO A 91 14.49 9.36 -21.85
CA PRO A 91 14.85 8.69 -23.08
C PRO A 91 15.40 9.64 -24.15
N ALA A 92 14.80 10.82 -24.34
CA ALA A 92 15.22 11.81 -25.32
C ALA A 92 16.64 12.37 -25.09
N ALA A 93 17.12 12.34 -23.85
CA ALA A 93 18.50 12.77 -23.52
C ALA A 93 19.53 11.65 -23.70
N THR A 94 19.08 10.42 -23.91
CA THR A 94 19.96 9.25 -24.07
C THR A 94 19.89 8.71 -25.52
N HIS A 95 19.09 7.71 -25.78
CA HIS A 95 18.96 7.09 -27.10
C HIS A 95 17.57 7.28 -27.72
N GLY A 96 16.75 8.18 -27.20
CA GLY A 96 15.41 8.44 -27.74
C GLY A 96 14.53 7.18 -27.78
N CYS A 97 14.00 6.89 -28.96
CA CYS A 97 13.17 5.69 -29.19
C CYS A 97 13.90 4.39 -28.81
N GLU A 98 15.18 4.33 -29.07
CA GLU A 98 16.03 3.16 -28.84
C GLU A 98 16.32 2.91 -27.35
N SER A 99 16.09 3.89 -26.48
CA SER A 99 16.14 3.67 -25.02
C SER A 99 15.16 2.60 -24.54
N CYS A 100 14.05 2.46 -25.28
CA CYS A 100 13.02 1.46 -25.00
C CYS A 100 13.05 0.30 -25.98
N HIS A 101 13.20 0.59 -27.26
CA HIS A 101 13.10 -0.39 -28.35
C HIS A 101 14.41 -1.14 -28.63
N GLY A 102 15.54 -0.66 -28.09
CA GLY A 102 16.87 -1.20 -28.37
C GLY A 102 17.50 -0.63 -29.65
N PRO A 103 18.77 -0.99 -29.95
CA PRO A 103 19.49 -0.50 -31.10
C PRO A 103 18.77 -0.80 -32.41
N GLY A 104 18.59 0.22 -33.28
CA GLY A 104 17.77 0.17 -34.47
C GLY A 104 18.50 -0.18 -35.76
N GLN A 105 19.86 -0.21 -35.77
CA GLN A 105 20.64 -0.36 -37.01
C GLN A 105 20.22 -1.58 -37.85
N ALA A 106 20.14 -2.76 -37.23
CA ALA A 106 19.76 -3.99 -37.92
C ALA A 106 18.32 -3.95 -38.47
N HIS A 107 17.42 -3.21 -37.81
CA HIS A 107 16.07 -3.01 -38.29
C HIS A 107 16.03 -2.07 -39.52
N VAL A 108 16.84 -1.01 -39.50
CA VAL A 108 16.92 -0.06 -40.60
C VAL A 108 17.57 -0.68 -41.84
N ASP A 109 18.58 -1.56 -41.64
CA ASP A 109 19.32 -2.19 -42.75
C ASP A 109 18.47 -3.22 -43.51
N ASP A 110 17.60 -3.94 -42.84
CA ASP A 110 16.84 -5.03 -43.48
C ASP A 110 15.32 -4.89 -43.34
N GLU A 111 14.85 -3.78 -42.69
CA GLU A 111 13.44 -3.53 -42.36
C GLU A 111 12.77 -4.72 -41.64
N ASN A 112 13.55 -5.60 -41.04
CA ASN A 112 13.04 -6.78 -40.37
C ASN A 112 12.47 -6.44 -39.00
N LYS A 113 11.16 -6.63 -38.84
CA LYS A 113 10.43 -6.35 -37.59
C LYS A 113 10.92 -7.16 -36.41
N GLY A 114 11.65 -8.28 -36.63
CA GLY A 114 12.24 -9.10 -35.59
C GLY A 114 13.49 -8.49 -34.95
N ASN A 115 14.12 -7.52 -35.61
CA ASN A 115 15.36 -6.90 -35.15
C ASN A 115 15.15 -5.67 -34.26
N ILE A 116 13.92 -5.37 -33.88
CA ILE A 116 13.56 -4.30 -32.96
C ILE A 116 12.58 -4.80 -31.89
N ARG A 117 12.73 -4.34 -30.65
CA ARG A 117 11.88 -4.78 -29.54
C ARG A 117 10.45 -4.25 -29.69
N LYS A 118 9.47 -5.15 -29.71
CA LYS A 118 8.04 -4.86 -29.70
C LYS A 118 7.41 -5.27 -28.39
N PHE A 119 6.97 -4.32 -27.57
CA PHE A 119 6.43 -4.61 -26.24
C PHE A 119 5.19 -5.51 -26.23
N GLY A 120 4.42 -5.58 -27.32
CA GLY A 120 3.32 -6.54 -27.47
C GLY A 120 3.74 -7.99 -27.76
N GLN A 121 5.02 -8.22 -28.05
CA GLN A 121 5.56 -9.53 -28.45
C GLN A 121 6.59 -10.10 -27.48
N VAL A 122 7.15 -9.26 -26.61
CA VAL A 122 8.11 -9.69 -25.59
C VAL A 122 7.40 -10.05 -24.29
N LYS A 123 8.06 -10.85 -23.45
CA LYS A 123 7.51 -11.27 -22.17
C LYS A 123 7.31 -10.07 -21.22
N PRO A 124 6.28 -10.09 -20.35
CA PRO A 124 6.04 -9.03 -19.38
C PRO A 124 7.27 -8.68 -18.55
N ALA A 125 8.08 -9.65 -18.15
CA ALA A 125 9.31 -9.42 -17.40
C ALA A 125 10.32 -8.55 -18.17
N GLU A 126 10.47 -8.74 -19.49
CA GLU A 126 11.36 -7.93 -20.33
C GLU A 126 10.85 -6.50 -20.48
N VAL A 127 9.52 -6.34 -20.63
CA VAL A 127 8.87 -5.01 -20.60
C VAL A 127 9.19 -4.31 -19.30
N ASN A 128 8.96 -4.99 -18.17
CA ASN A 128 9.17 -4.44 -16.84
C ASN A 128 10.64 -4.06 -16.63
N GLN A 129 11.57 -4.92 -17.00
CA GLN A 129 12.99 -4.66 -16.90
C GLN A 129 13.42 -3.42 -17.69
N THR A 130 12.87 -3.22 -18.88
CA THR A 130 13.13 -2.03 -19.69
C THR A 130 12.66 -0.76 -18.98
N CYS A 131 11.45 -0.73 -18.42
CA CYS A 131 10.93 0.42 -17.69
C CYS A 131 11.69 0.65 -16.37
N LEU A 132 11.98 -0.41 -15.64
CA LEU A 132 12.65 -0.38 -14.34
C LEU A 132 14.13 0.02 -14.43
N SER A 133 14.74 0.00 -15.61
CA SER A 133 16.10 0.54 -15.78
C SER A 133 16.19 2.02 -15.36
N CYS A 134 15.08 2.76 -15.47
CA CYS A 134 14.95 4.13 -15.01
C CYS A 134 13.94 4.31 -13.88
N HIS A 135 12.84 3.55 -13.88
CA HIS A 135 11.73 3.64 -12.92
C HIS A 135 11.87 2.65 -11.77
N ASN A 136 12.99 2.66 -11.05
CA ASN A 136 13.30 1.72 -9.95
C ASN A 136 13.28 2.36 -8.56
N ARG A 137 12.72 3.57 -8.42
CA ARG A 137 12.74 4.37 -7.17
C ARG A 137 11.35 4.84 -6.80
N GLY A 138 11.23 5.35 -5.57
CA GLY A 138 9.97 5.88 -5.06
C GLY A 138 8.86 4.82 -5.08
N ASP A 139 7.72 5.18 -5.64
CA ASP A 139 6.54 4.31 -5.69
C ASP A 139 6.76 3.00 -6.49
N HIS A 140 7.78 2.94 -7.34
CA HIS A 140 8.09 1.76 -8.16
C HIS A 140 9.05 0.77 -7.48
N ALA A 141 9.71 1.18 -6.40
CA ALA A 141 10.70 0.35 -5.70
C ALA A 141 10.15 -0.98 -5.17
N GLY A 142 8.83 -1.07 -5.00
CA GLY A 142 8.14 -2.29 -4.55
C GLY A 142 7.61 -3.18 -5.67
N TRP A 143 7.96 -2.93 -6.95
CA TRP A 143 7.42 -3.71 -8.07
C TRP A 143 7.83 -5.16 -8.01
N GLU A 144 9.11 -5.45 -7.82
CA GLU A 144 9.60 -6.83 -7.68
C GLU A 144 8.97 -7.49 -6.45
N GLY A 145 8.41 -8.66 -6.65
CA GLY A 145 7.66 -9.39 -5.63
C GLY A 145 6.26 -8.83 -5.34
N SER A 146 5.81 -7.80 -6.07
CA SER A 146 4.45 -7.26 -5.92
C SER A 146 3.38 -8.26 -6.36
N GLY A 147 2.13 -8.01 -5.93
CA GLY A 147 1.01 -8.84 -6.34
C GLY A 147 0.74 -8.78 -7.86
N HIS A 148 1.04 -7.66 -8.51
CA HIS A 148 0.86 -7.49 -9.94
C HIS A 148 1.98 -8.16 -10.73
N GLU A 149 3.22 -8.02 -10.31
CA GLU A 149 4.37 -8.68 -10.95
C GLU A 149 4.22 -10.21 -10.89
N ARG A 150 3.90 -10.77 -9.71
CA ARG A 150 3.65 -12.22 -9.55
C ARG A 150 2.49 -12.76 -10.40
N ARG A 151 1.59 -11.91 -10.88
CA ARG A 151 0.52 -12.25 -11.83
C ARG A 151 0.92 -12.01 -13.28
N ASN A 152 2.21 -11.79 -13.53
CA ASN A 152 2.77 -11.59 -14.86
C ASN A 152 2.20 -10.38 -15.60
N LEU A 153 1.87 -9.29 -14.87
CA LEU A 153 1.48 -8.02 -15.47
C LEU A 153 2.72 -7.24 -15.90
N SER A 154 2.60 -6.53 -17.01
CA SER A 154 3.62 -5.60 -17.48
C SER A 154 3.23 -4.16 -17.16
N CYS A 155 4.20 -3.25 -17.16
CA CYS A 155 3.97 -1.82 -17.04
C CYS A 155 2.97 -1.34 -18.10
N THR A 156 3.07 -1.89 -19.33
CA THR A 156 2.19 -1.54 -20.46
C THR A 156 0.77 -2.08 -20.33
N THR A 157 0.47 -2.94 -19.35
CA THR A 157 -0.91 -3.35 -19.03
C THR A 157 -1.72 -2.15 -18.52
N CYS A 158 -1.07 -1.24 -17.80
CA CYS A 158 -1.70 -0.08 -17.19
C CYS A 158 -1.31 1.24 -17.86
N HIS A 159 -0.11 1.32 -18.44
CA HIS A 159 0.45 2.54 -19.03
C HIS A 159 0.62 2.41 -20.54
N SER A 160 0.42 3.50 -21.26
CA SER A 160 0.75 3.62 -22.67
C SER A 160 1.59 4.86 -22.89
N VAL A 161 2.80 4.68 -23.37
CA VAL A 161 3.71 5.79 -23.67
C VAL A 161 3.29 6.50 -24.96
N HIS A 162 2.83 5.75 -25.98
CA HIS A 162 2.47 6.28 -27.29
C HIS A 162 1.00 6.69 -27.43
N SER A 163 0.07 6.07 -26.68
CA SER A 163 -1.36 6.34 -26.87
C SER A 163 -2.11 6.35 -25.54
N PRO A 164 -1.69 7.18 -24.58
CA PRO A 164 -2.39 7.26 -23.31
C PRO A 164 -3.80 7.80 -23.48
N LYS A 165 -4.76 7.24 -22.77
CA LYS A 165 -6.14 7.77 -22.66
C LYS A 165 -6.24 8.84 -21.59
N SER A 166 -5.31 8.84 -20.64
CA SER A 166 -5.16 9.88 -19.61
C SER A 166 -3.72 10.41 -19.64
N THR A 167 -3.55 11.70 -19.73
CA THR A 167 -2.24 12.37 -19.63
C THR A 167 -1.65 12.24 -18.24
N ALA A 168 -2.51 12.20 -17.20
CA ALA A 168 -2.09 11.90 -15.84
C ALA A 168 -1.61 10.44 -15.78
N HIS A 169 -0.32 10.25 -15.51
CA HIS A 169 0.33 8.93 -15.41
C HIS A 169 0.28 8.06 -16.68
N GLN A 170 -0.05 8.63 -17.84
CA GLN A 170 -0.08 7.93 -19.14
C GLN A 170 -0.87 6.61 -19.11
N LEU A 171 -2.07 6.61 -18.55
CA LEU A 171 -2.88 5.41 -18.40
C LEU A 171 -3.54 4.98 -19.72
N VAL A 172 -3.73 3.67 -19.90
CA VAL A 172 -4.47 3.06 -21.03
C VAL A 172 -5.99 3.24 -20.91
N LYS A 173 -6.48 3.78 -19.79
CA LYS A 173 -7.88 4.13 -19.54
C LYS A 173 -8.00 5.59 -19.14
N THR A 174 -9.20 6.14 -19.30
CA THR A 174 -9.47 7.55 -19.01
C THR A 174 -9.34 7.86 -17.52
N THR A 175 -9.79 6.93 -16.67
CA THR A 175 -9.72 7.07 -15.22
C THR A 175 -9.04 5.87 -14.56
N GLN A 176 -8.53 6.08 -13.34
CA GLN A 176 -7.99 4.98 -12.53
C GLN A 176 -9.07 3.95 -12.18
N THR A 177 -10.28 4.39 -11.90
CA THR A 177 -11.40 3.50 -11.58
C THR A 177 -11.71 2.55 -12.73
N GLU A 178 -11.80 3.07 -13.96
CA GLU A 178 -11.98 2.24 -15.16
C GLU A 178 -10.83 1.24 -15.34
N LEU A 179 -9.59 1.69 -15.12
CA LEU A 179 -8.42 0.83 -15.23
C LEU A 179 -8.47 -0.31 -14.20
N CYS A 180 -8.63 0.03 -12.93
CA CYS A 180 -8.66 -0.95 -11.85
C CYS A 180 -9.85 -1.91 -11.98
N ALA A 181 -11.00 -1.43 -12.46
CA ALA A 181 -12.23 -2.20 -12.66
C ALA A 181 -12.05 -3.36 -13.65
N THR A 182 -11.07 -3.31 -14.54
CA THR A 182 -10.83 -4.40 -15.50
C THR A 182 -10.57 -5.74 -14.79
N CYS A 183 -9.96 -5.69 -13.61
CA CYS A 183 -9.65 -6.87 -12.79
C CYS A 183 -10.31 -6.82 -11.39
N HIS A 184 -10.36 -5.65 -10.75
CA HIS A 184 -10.83 -5.47 -9.38
C HIS A 184 -12.32 -5.08 -9.30
N ARG A 185 -13.19 -5.78 -10.06
CA ARG A 185 -14.62 -5.47 -10.18
C ARG A 185 -15.35 -5.43 -8.85
N VAL A 186 -15.04 -6.38 -7.96
CA VAL A 186 -15.71 -6.48 -6.65
C VAL A 186 -15.45 -5.23 -5.80
N GLN A 187 -14.20 -4.76 -5.76
CA GLN A 187 -13.84 -3.57 -5.00
C GLN A 187 -14.50 -2.32 -5.58
N VAL A 188 -14.47 -2.16 -6.90
CA VAL A 188 -15.12 -1.03 -7.57
C VAL A 188 -16.64 -1.05 -7.34
N THR A 189 -17.29 -2.22 -7.46
CA THR A 189 -18.73 -2.33 -7.15
C THR A 189 -19.05 -1.95 -5.70
N LYS A 190 -18.15 -2.23 -4.76
CA LYS A 190 -18.33 -1.80 -3.35
C LYS A 190 -18.29 -0.28 -3.21
N THR A 191 -17.43 0.41 -3.96
CA THR A 191 -17.33 1.89 -3.88
C THR A 191 -18.58 2.60 -4.40
N GLU A 192 -19.42 1.92 -5.18
CA GLU A 192 -20.69 2.43 -5.69
C GLU A 192 -21.89 2.19 -4.77
N ARG A 193 -21.70 1.47 -3.65
CA ARG A 193 -22.77 1.22 -2.68
C ARG A 193 -23.23 2.51 -1.99
N ALA A 194 -24.46 2.49 -1.47
CA ALA A 194 -25.01 3.62 -0.72
C ALA A 194 -24.14 3.98 0.50
N VAL A 195 -23.58 2.98 1.14
CA VAL A 195 -22.64 3.14 2.27
C VAL A 195 -21.24 2.77 1.79
N ALA A 196 -20.55 3.73 1.21
CA ALA A 196 -19.19 3.62 0.72
C ALA A 196 -18.32 4.76 1.29
N HIS A 197 -17.02 4.69 1.04
CA HIS A 197 -16.12 5.78 1.40
C HIS A 197 -16.38 6.96 0.47
N MET A 198 -17.13 7.94 0.96
CA MET A 198 -17.68 9.03 0.15
C MET A 198 -16.66 9.78 -0.70
N PRO A 199 -15.44 10.13 -0.22
CA PRO A 199 -14.46 10.80 -1.03
C PRO A 199 -14.05 10.01 -2.30
N VAL A 200 -14.04 8.67 -2.25
CA VAL A 200 -13.79 7.82 -3.41
C VAL A 200 -14.97 7.87 -4.38
N ARG A 201 -16.18 7.74 -3.87
CA ARG A 201 -17.41 7.80 -4.67
C ARG A 201 -17.60 9.16 -5.35
N GLU A 202 -17.21 10.24 -4.68
CA GLU A 202 -17.27 11.62 -5.20
C GLU A 202 -16.10 11.98 -6.12
N GLY A 203 -15.16 11.07 -6.36
CA GLY A 203 -14.00 11.31 -7.20
C GLY A 203 -12.92 12.21 -6.58
N LYS A 204 -13.06 12.56 -5.28
CA LYS A 204 -12.06 13.34 -4.54
C LYS A 204 -10.83 12.53 -4.17
N MET A 205 -10.99 11.22 -4.09
CA MET A 205 -9.94 10.25 -3.86
C MET A 205 -9.99 9.18 -4.95
N THR A 206 -8.85 8.57 -5.21
CA THR A 206 -8.71 7.48 -6.17
C THR A 206 -8.19 6.22 -5.48
N CYS A 207 -8.15 5.10 -6.19
CA CYS A 207 -7.59 3.86 -5.65
C CYS A 207 -6.16 4.06 -5.12
N THR A 208 -5.37 4.87 -5.83
CA THR A 208 -3.98 5.18 -5.45
C THR A 208 -3.84 6.20 -4.32
N SER A 209 -4.92 6.74 -3.80
CA SER A 209 -4.85 7.50 -2.55
C SER A 209 -4.53 6.60 -1.35
N CYS A 210 -4.91 5.33 -1.42
CA CYS A 210 -4.68 4.33 -0.38
C CYS A 210 -3.71 3.22 -0.79
N HIS A 211 -3.67 2.87 -2.09
CA HIS A 211 -2.87 1.77 -2.61
C HIS A 211 -1.74 2.26 -3.52
N ASN A 212 -0.58 1.59 -3.46
CA ASN A 212 0.46 1.70 -4.48
C ASN A 212 0.35 0.49 -5.42
N PRO A 213 -0.14 0.65 -6.67
CA PRO A 213 -0.28 -0.44 -7.61
C PRO A 213 1.06 -1.09 -8.02
N HIS A 214 2.17 -0.37 -7.82
CA HIS A 214 3.51 -0.89 -8.09
C HIS A 214 4.04 -1.77 -6.94
N GLY A 215 3.25 -1.97 -5.89
CA GLY A 215 3.64 -2.76 -4.73
C GLY A 215 4.08 -1.90 -3.55
N SER A 216 4.28 -2.57 -2.43
CA SER A 216 4.79 -1.96 -1.21
C SER A 216 5.82 -2.88 -0.59
N ILE A 217 6.92 -2.31 -0.15
CA ILE A 217 7.98 -3.06 0.54
C ILE A 217 7.51 -3.55 1.91
N SER A 218 6.58 -2.82 2.52
CA SER A 218 6.17 -3.04 3.91
C SER A 218 4.90 -3.88 4.07
N ASN A 219 4.10 -4.08 3.03
CA ASN A 219 2.84 -4.82 3.19
C ASN A 219 2.30 -5.46 1.89
N VAL A 220 1.68 -6.64 2.06
CA VAL A 220 1.12 -7.45 0.95
C VAL A 220 -0.12 -6.87 0.30
N LYS A 221 -0.78 -5.88 0.92
CA LYS A 221 -1.97 -5.20 0.37
C LYS A 221 -1.60 -3.99 -0.46
N ALA A 222 -0.32 -3.73 -0.65
CA ALA A 222 0.20 -2.58 -1.37
C ALA A 222 -0.39 -1.24 -0.87
N LEU A 223 -0.47 -1.07 0.44
CA LEU A 223 -0.89 0.20 1.04
C LEU A 223 0.20 1.25 0.84
N LYS A 224 -0.21 2.47 0.54
CA LYS A 224 0.68 3.57 0.16
C LYS A 224 1.48 4.11 1.33
N VAL A 225 0.88 4.17 2.50
CA VAL A 225 1.46 4.74 3.72
C VAL A 225 1.48 3.70 4.81
N GLY A 226 2.56 3.71 5.58
CA GLY A 226 2.68 2.99 6.83
C GLY A 226 2.88 1.49 6.74
N SER A 227 3.20 0.93 7.88
CA SER A 227 3.34 -0.50 8.10
C SER A 227 2.00 -1.17 8.42
N SER A 228 0.96 -0.38 8.75
CA SER A 228 -0.34 -0.87 9.20
C SER A 228 -1.52 -0.20 8.49
N VAL A 229 -2.67 -0.86 8.54
CA VAL A 229 -3.94 -0.29 8.05
C VAL A 229 -4.35 0.90 8.91
N ALA A 230 -4.13 0.85 10.21
CA ALA A 230 -4.47 1.93 11.12
C ALA A 230 -3.71 3.22 10.74
N GLU A 231 -2.41 3.15 10.55
CA GLU A 231 -1.58 4.29 10.17
C GLU A 231 -2.04 4.96 8.86
N LEU A 232 -2.44 4.15 7.86
CA LEU A 232 -3.02 4.69 6.62
C LEU A 232 -4.32 5.45 6.89
N CYS A 233 -5.24 4.88 7.66
CA CYS A 233 -6.52 5.51 7.95
C CYS A 233 -6.34 6.81 8.77
N GLU A 234 -5.47 6.78 9.76
CA GLU A 234 -5.16 7.89 10.66
C GLU A 234 -4.43 9.05 9.98
N SER A 235 -3.88 8.85 8.80
CA SER A 235 -3.31 9.95 8.01
C SER A 235 -4.35 11.02 7.64
N CYS A 236 -5.63 10.61 7.57
CA CYS A 236 -6.77 11.49 7.33
C CYS A 236 -7.74 11.55 8.52
N HIS A 237 -7.90 10.44 9.25
CA HIS A 237 -8.75 10.30 10.44
C HIS A 237 -7.93 10.49 11.72
N ALA A 238 -7.29 11.65 11.84
CA ALA A 238 -6.40 11.97 12.94
C ALA A 238 -7.08 11.93 14.31
N GLU A 239 -8.41 12.17 14.36
CA GLU A 239 -9.22 12.09 15.58
C GLU A 239 -9.30 10.68 16.18
N MET A 240 -9.00 9.65 15.37
CA MET A 240 -8.99 8.24 15.82
C MET A 240 -7.62 7.78 16.33
N ARG A 241 -6.58 8.58 16.13
CA ARG A 241 -5.18 8.21 16.48
C ARG A 241 -4.94 8.14 17.99
N GLY A 242 -5.65 8.92 18.74
CA GLY A 242 -5.35 9.08 20.17
C GLY A 242 -4.22 10.09 20.45
N PRO A 243 -3.51 9.99 21.57
CA PRO A 243 -3.64 8.90 22.56
C PRO A 243 -4.96 8.94 23.33
N MET A 244 -5.54 7.77 23.56
CA MET A 244 -6.71 7.61 24.43
C MET A 244 -6.26 6.99 25.74
N LEU A 245 -6.84 7.45 26.84
CA LEU A 245 -6.57 6.89 28.17
C LEU A 245 -7.03 5.41 28.25
N TRP A 246 -8.13 5.14 27.58
CA TRP A 246 -8.71 3.80 27.46
C TRP A 246 -8.80 3.43 26.00
N GLU A 247 -8.00 2.50 25.56
CA GLU A 247 -7.90 2.06 24.16
C GLU A 247 -8.65 0.75 23.96
N HIS A 248 -9.34 0.64 22.83
CA HIS A 248 -9.94 -0.62 22.38
C HIS A 248 -8.95 -1.32 21.44
N ALA A 249 -8.37 -2.42 21.87
CA ALA A 249 -7.27 -3.09 21.17
C ALA A 249 -7.51 -3.32 19.67
N PRO A 250 -8.69 -3.82 19.20
CA PRO A 250 -8.92 -4.00 17.76
C PRO A 250 -8.84 -2.70 16.95
N VAL A 251 -9.12 -1.54 17.56
CA VAL A 251 -9.03 -0.24 16.90
C VAL A 251 -7.58 0.14 16.63
N ARG A 252 -6.71 -0.09 17.60
CA ARG A 252 -5.26 0.13 17.44
C ARG A 252 -4.63 -0.80 16.42
N GLU A 253 -5.10 -2.04 16.37
CA GLU A 253 -4.51 -3.05 15.50
C GLU A 253 -4.91 -2.88 14.04
N ASN A 254 -6.21 -2.76 13.76
CA ASN A 254 -6.67 -2.73 12.38
C ASN A 254 -8.11 -2.23 12.23
N CYS A 255 -8.29 -1.05 11.66
CA CYS A 255 -9.61 -0.47 11.38
C CYS A 255 -10.47 -1.38 10.49
N ALA A 256 -9.85 -2.14 9.57
CA ALA A 256 -10.55 -3.04 8.66
C ALA A 256 -11.11 -4.32 9.35
N THR A 257 -10.85 -4.53 10.63
CA THR A 257 -11.53 -5.57 11.43
C THR A 257 -13.02 -5.27 11.54
N CYS A 258 -13.38 -4.00 11.61
CA CYS A 258 -14.74 -3.54 11.76
C CYS A 258 -15.29 -2.85 10.50
N HIS A 259 -14.46 -2.17 9.72
CA HIS A 259 -14.87 -1.37 8.56
C HIS A 259 -14.36 -1.96 7.25
N ASP A 260 -15.19 -1.91 6.18
CA ASP A 260 -14.75 -2.14 4.79
C ASP A 260 -14.60 -0.79 4.09
N PRO A 261 -13.36 -0.29 3.88
CA PRO A 261 -13.13 1.04 3.32
C PRO A 261 -13.62 1.20 1.87
N HIS A 262 -13.88 0.10 1.16
CA HIS A 262 -14.45 0.16 -0.18
C HIS A 262 -15.98 0.36 -0.16
N GLY A 263 -16.63 0.00 0.94
CA GLY A 263 -18.08 0.12 1.10
C GLY A 263 -18.75 -1.19 1.47
N SER A 264 -19.85 -1.08 2.18
CA SER A 264 -20.64 -2.22 2.63
C SER A 264 -22.14 -1.95 2.49
N SER A 265 -22.94 -2.91 2.87
CA SER A 265 -24.41 -2.76 2.98
C SER A 265 -24.85 -2.36 4.39
N ASN A 266 -23.89 -2.13 5.31
CA ASN A 266 -24.15 -1.79 6.70
C ASN A 266 -23.72 -0.35 6.97
N ASP A 267 -24.43 0.33 7.86
CA ASP A 267 -24.10 1.70 8.25
C ASP A 267 -22.61 1.81 8.65
N ARG A 268 -22.04 2.99 8.41
CA ARG A 268 -20.64 3.31 8.72
C ARG A 268 -19.63 2.33 8.09
N MET A 269 -19.99 1.74 6.96
CA MET A 269 -19.17 0.74 6.23
C MET A 269 -18.78 -0.47 7.09
N LEU A 270 -19.61 -0.88 8.05
CA LEU A 270 -19.30 -2.03 8.88
C LEU A 270 -19.30 -3.33 8.07
N VAL A 271 -18.33 -4.21 8.34
CA VAL A 271 -18.22 -5.53 7.68
C VAL A 271 -19.40 -6.44 8.05
N VAL A 272 -19.94 -6.25 9.25
CA VAL A 272 -21.14 -6.92 9.77
C VAL A 272 -21.95 -5.90 10.56
N ARG A 273 -23.26 -5.94 10.45
CA ARG A 273 -24.13 -5.01 11.19
C ARG A 273 -24.11 -5.25 12.69
N MET A 274 -24.40 -4.21 13.44
CA MET A 274 -24.61 -4.28 14.88
C MET A 274 -25.89 -5.07 15.22
N PRO A 275 -25.95 -5.79 16.33
CA PRO A 275 -24.91 -6.03 17.34
C PRO A 275 -23.94 -7.17 16.97
N MET A 276 -24.18 -7.91 15.87
CA MET A 276 -23.42 -9.09 15.46
C MET A 276 -21.90 -8.79 15.35
N LEU A 277 -21.52 -7.57 14.96
CA LEU A 277 -20.12 -7.18 14.88
C LEU A 277 -19.40 -7.32 16.23
N CYS A 278 -20.02 -6.82 17.30
CA CYS A 278 -19.48 -6.91 18.65
C CYS A 278 -19.44 -8.33 19.17
N GLN A 279 -20.48 -9.10 18.87
CA GLN A 279 -20.65 -10.49 19.31
C GLN A 279 -19.62 -11.46 18.69
N ARG A 280 -18.90 -11.04 17.64
CA ARG A 280 -17.79 -11.85 17.09
C ARG A 280 -16.65 -12.07 18.10
N CYS A 281 -16.50 -11.14 19.06
CA CYS A 281 -15.45 -11.18 20.08
C CYS A 281 -16.04 -11.18 21.50
N HIS A 282 -17.14 -10.46 21.72
CA HIS A 282 -17.77 -10.31 23.03
C HIS A 282 -18.90 -11.31 23.20
N VAL A 283 -18.54 -12.58 23.41
CA VAL A 283 -19.50 -13.70 23.59
C VAL A 283 -19.95 -13.87 25.03
N ALA A 284 -19.14 -13.42 26.00
CA ALA A 284 -19.44 -13.49 27.43
C ALA A 284 -19.34 -12.07 28.02
N THR A 285 -20.47 -11.50 28.41
CA THR A 285 -20.57 -10.17 28.99
C THR A 285 -21.37 -10.23 30.29
N ARG A 286 -21.33 -9.17 31.12
CA ARG A 286 -22.11 -9.08 32.33
C ARG A 286 -23.62 -8.99 32.06
N HIS A 287 -24.01 -8.55 30.89
CA HIS A 287 -25.36 -8.65 30.36
C HIS A 287 -25.33 -9.57 29.13
N PRO A 288 -26.36 -10.40 28.91
CA PRO A 288 -26.38 -11.32 27.80
C PRO A 288 -26.27 -10.61 26.45
N SER A 289 -25.34 -11.06 25.61
CA SER A 289 -25.15 -10.61 24.22
C SER A 289 -25.65 -11.62 23.19
N THR A 290 -26.11 -12.79 23.66
CA THR A 290 -26.66 -13.90 22.87
C THR A 290 -28.17 -13.85 22.79
N LEU A 291 -28.75 -14.79 22.03
CA LEU A 291 -30.21 -14.98 22.01
C LEU A 291 -30.71 -15.42 23.38
N TYR A 292 -31.80 -14.82 23.78
CA TYR A 292 -32.50 -15.18 25.02
C TYR A 292 -33.62 -16.15 24.72
N ASP A 293 -33.79 -17.15 25.57
CA ASP A 293 -35.01 -17.91 25.59
C ASP A 293 -36.04 -17.29 26.58
N LYS A 294 -37.24 -17.88 26.62
CA LYS A 294 -38.31 -17.37 27.49
C LYS A 294 -38.01 -17.42 28.98
N ASP A 295 -37.12 -18.31 29.38
CA ASP A 295 -36.80 -18.59 30.80
C ASP A 295 -35.64 -17.67 31.28
N GLU A 296 -34.82 -17.15 30.34
CA GLU A 296 -33.78 -16.16 30.63
C GLU A 296 -34.33 -14.72 30.75
N ILE A 297 -35.52 -14.45 30.23
CA ILE A 297 -36.23 -13.19 30.39
C ILE A 297 -36.99 -13.14 31.69
N THR A 298 -36.23 -13.08 32.78
CA THR A 298 -36.85 -12.94 34.10
C THR A 298 -37.36 -11.53 34.35
N THR A 299 -38.37 -11.39 35.23
CA THR A 299 -39.07 -10.13 35.53
C THR A 299 -38.17 -8.98 36.01
N ASN A 300 -36.94 -9.25 36.41
CA ASN A 300 -35.97 -8.24 36.88
C ASN A 300 -34.99 -7.76 35.82
N LYS A 301 -35.02 -8.29 34.58
CA LYS A 301 -34.15 -7.83 33.51
C LYS A 301 -34.85 -6.73 32.68
N SER A 302 -34.20 -5.58 32.57
CA SER A 302 -34.75 -4.46 31.83
C SER A 302 -34.93 -4.81 30.36
N ASN A 303 -36.14 -4.69 29.83
CA ASN A 303 -36.44 -4.79 28.40
C ASN A 303 -35.70 -3.74 27.55
N ARG A 304 -35.09 -2.72 28.17
CA ARG A 304 -34.27 -1.72 27.49
C ARG A 304 -32.97 -2.29 26.93
N MET A 305 -32.56 -3.50 27.32
CA MET A 305 -31.37 -4.18 26.81
C MET A 305 -31.66 -5.00 25.55
N PHE A 306 -32.91 -5.37 25.31
CA PHE A 306 -33.28 -6.19 24.16
C PHE A 306 -33.38 -5.39 22.86
N GLY A 307 -32.93 -5.98 21.78
CA GLY A 307 -33.05 -5.38 20.45
C GLY A 307 -32.28 -4.09 20.24
N ARG A 308 -31.40 -3.72 21.16
CA ARG A 308 -30.59 -2.50 21.07
C ARG A 308 -29.18 -2.82 20.60
N SER A 309 -28.61 -1.86 19.87
CA SER A 309 -27.20 -1.89 19.50
C SER A 309 -26.31 -1.61 20.72
N CYS A 310 -25.20 -2.32 20.85
CA CYS A 310 -24.23 -2.13 21.92
C CYS A 310 -23.75 -0.67 22.02
N VAL A 311 -23.61 0.01 20.91
CA VAL A 311 -23.16 1.42 20.83
C VAL A 311 -24.18 2.42 21.37
N ASN A 312 -25.40 2.03 21.70
CA ASN A 312 -26.35 2.92 22.38
C ASN A 312 -25.87 3.26 23.80
N CYS A 313 -25.08 2.39 24.41
CA CYS A 313 -24.46 2.60 25.72
C CYS A 313 -22.94 2.71 25.61
N HIS A 314 -22.30 1.87 24.81
CA HIS A 314 -20.86 1.82 24.58
C HIS A 314 -20.50 2.65 23.32
N SER A 315 -20.70 3.98 23.39
CA SER A 315 -20.57 4.85 22.22
C SER A 315 -19.11 5.15 21.83
N ASN A 316 -18.18 5.03 22.77
CA ASN A 316 -16.79 5.44 22.59
C ASN A 316 -15.89 4.25 22.21
N VAL A 317 -16.37 3.36 21.33
CA VAL A 317 -15.68 2.12 20.97
C VAL A 317 -14.31 2.32 20.30
N HIS A 318 -14.02 3.51 19.78
CA HIS A 318 -12.70 3.81 19.19
C HIS A 318 -11.65 4.19 20.23
N GLY A 319 -12.03 4.33 21.48
CA GLY A 319 -11.20 4.75 22.59
C GLY A 319 -11.86 5.88 23.34
N SER A 320 -11.46 6.09 24.58
CA SER A 320 -12.10 7.08 25.46
C SER A 320 -11.12 7.69 26.45
N ASN A 321 -11.30 8.98 26.71
CA ASN A 321 -10.71 9.69 27.83
C ASN A 321 -11.76 9.94 28.94
N HIS A 322 -12.96 9.38 28.80
CA HIS A 322 -14.06 9.56 29.72
C HIS A 322 -13.87 8.73 31.00
N PRO A 323 -14.31 9.22 32.18
CA PRO A 323 -14.22 8.48 33.46
C PRO A 323 -14.91 7.12 33.50
N SER A 324 -15.81 6.81 32.54
CA SER A 324 -16.39 5.46 32.42
C SER A 324 -15.36 4.36 32.16
N GLY A 325 -14.13 4.76 31.83
CA GLY A 325 -13.01 3.85 31.69
C GLY A 325 -13.14 2.88 30.52
N GLN A 326 -12.69 1.65 30.76
CA GLN A 326 -12.70 0.57 29.80
C GLN A 326 -14.07 0.12 29.28
N PHE A 327 -15.14 0.66 29.85
CA PHE A 327 -16.50 0.33 29.39
C PHE A 327 -16.92 1.18 28.16
N PHE A 328 -16.13 2.17 27.79
CA PHE A 328 -16.39 3.03 26.60
C PHE A 328 -17.79 3.66 26.59
N MET A 329 -18.36 3.89 27.75
CA MET A 329 -19.65 4.52 27.91
C MET A 329 -19.53 6.06 27.81
N ARG A 330 -20.66 6.72 27.55
CA ARG A 330 -20.75 8.18 27.69
C ARG A 330 -20.58 8.61 29.12
#